data_dbd50d78f699e16bd33499f78f96940a
#
_entry.id   dbd50d78f699e16bd33499f78f96940a
#
_cell.length_a   1.000
_cell.length_b   1.000
_cell.length_c   1.000
_cell.angle_alpha   90.00
_cell.angle_beta   90.00
_cell.angle_gamma   90.00
#
_symmetry.space_group_name_H-M   'P 1'
#
loop_
_entity.id
_entity.type
_entity.pdbx_description
1 polymer ?
#
loop_
_entity_poly.entity_id
_entity_poly.type
_entity_poly.pdbx_seq_one_letter_code
_entity_poly.pdbx_strand_id
1 'polypeptide(L)'
;MNVLHQFDLNLLITFEALISECHVSRAAQKVFLSQSAMSHALNRLRDQLDDPLLVRTPTGLQATPRALEMLPQVQKALQLVERSLSPPQSFEPGSSDRTFRIACTDYFEMVVLPGICQRLQKTAPNITIEVEMIGEDASRARLDRGQIDVVIGMDDSQNMPKHIVCEHWL
;
A
#
# COMPACT_ATOMS: atom_id res chain seq x y z
N MET A 1 -15.74 17.91 3.63
CA MET A 1 -16.63 16.72 3.62
C MET A 1 -15.80 15.52 3.16
N ASN A 2 -15.83 14.42 3.91
CA ASN A 2 -14.99 13.26 3.57
C ASN A 2 -15.69 12.45 2.46
N VAL A 3 -15.21 12.58 1.22
CA VAL A 3 -15.76 11.95 0.01
C VAL A 3 -15.86 10.42 0.17
N LEU A 4 -14.94 9.81 0.94
CA LEU A 4 -14.91 8.36 1.16
C LEU A 4 -16.15 7.82 1.90
N HIS A 5 -16.80 8.60 2.76
CA HIS A 5 -18.02 8.16 3.46
C HIS A 5 -19.24 8.04 2.55
N GLN A 6 -19.23 8.73 1.42
CA GLN A 6 -20.34 8.74 0.46
C GLN A 6 -20.10 7.81 -0.73
N PHE A 7 -18.87 7.35 -0.91
CA PHE A 7 -18.49 6.49 -2.02
C PHE A 7 -18.49 5.02 -1.60
N ASP A 8 -19.19 4.17 -2.37
CA ASP A 8 -19.14 2.73 -2.18
C ASP A 8 -17.81 2.17 -2.70
N LEU A 9 -16.89 1.85 -1.80
CA LEU A 9 -15.55 1.37 -2.16
C LEU A 9 -15.56 0.06 -2.95
N ASN A 10 -16.62 -0.75 -2.87
CA ASN A 10 -16.75 -1.96 -3.70
C ASN A 10 -16.84 -1.61 -5.20
N LEU A 11 -17.30 -0.41 -5.53
CA LEU A 11 -17.34 0.06 -6.91
C LEU A 11 -15.95 0.24 -7.52
N LEU A 12 -14.88 0.37 -6.73
CA LEU A 12 -13.51 0.48 -7.25
C LEU A 12 -13.06 -0.81 -7.95
N ILE A 13 -13.47 -1.97 -7.44
CA ILE A 13 -13.18 -3.27 -8.07
C ILE A 13 -13.90 -3.36 -9.43
N THR A 14 -15.17 -2.95 -9.47
CA THR A 14 -15.95 -2.96 -10.71
C THR A 14 -15.44 -1.90 -11.71
N PHE A 15 -15.01 -0.74 -11.23
CA PHE A 15 -14.36 0.29 -12.05
C PHE A 15 -13.09 -0.24 -12.72
N GLU A 16 -12.18 -0.82 -11.93
CA GLU A 16 -10.93 -1.41 -12.45
C GLU A 16 -11.22 -2.42 -13.56
N ALA A 17 -12.13 -3.36 -13.32
CA ALA A 17 -12.49 -4.37 -14.31
C ALA A 17 -13.11 -3.78 -15.58
N LEU A 18 -14.02 -2.80 -15.43
CA LEU A 18 -14.70 -2.14 -16.57
C LEU A 18 -13.73 -1.38 -17.46
N ILE A 19 -12.81 -0.62 -16.85
CA ILE A 19 -11.88 0.23 -17.61
C ILE A 19 -10.76 -0.61 -18.23
N SER A 20 -10.28 -1.65 -17.55
CA SER A 20 -9.28 -2.56 -18.10
C SER A 20 -9.82 -3.39 -19.27
N GLU A 21 -11.08 -3.86 -19.19
CA GLU A 21 -11.66 -4.71 -20.23
C GLU A 21 -12.33 -3.93 -21.38
N CYS A 22 -12.75 -2.71 -21.15
CA CYS A 22 -13.61 -1.93 -22.06
C CYS A 22 -14.79 -2.76 -22.61
N HIS A 23 -15.29 -3.71 -21.80
CA HIS A 23 -16.36 -4.62 -22.20
C HIS A 23 -17.14 -5.12 -20.97
N VAL A 24 -18.42 -4.76 -20.87
CA VAL A 24 -19.23 -5.01 -19.67
C VAL A 24 -19.31 -6.50 -19.29
N SER A 25 -19.54 -7.40 -20.28
CA SER A 25 -19.66 -8.83 -19.99
C SER A 25 -18.32 -9.46 -19.57
N ARG A 26 -17.21 -9.07 -20.18
CA ARG A 26 -15.87 -9.54 -19.76
C ARG A 26 -15.51 -9.04 -18.37
N ALA A 27 -15.76 -7.75 -18.11
CA ALA A 27 -15.56 -7.18 -16.79
C ALA A 27 -16.40 -7.89 -15.71
N ALA A 28 -17.66 -8.22 -16.02
CA ALA A 28 -18.53 -8.98 -15.12
C ALA A 28 -17.95 -10.37 -14.78
N GLN A 29 -17.49 -11.10 -15.79
CA GLN A 29 -16.84 -12.40 -15.58
C GLN A 29 -15.58 -12.31 -14.72
N LYS A 30 -14.73 -11.28 -14.95
CA LYS A 30 -13.50 -11.05 -14.21
C LYS A 30 -13.70 -10.89 -12.70
N VAL A 31 -14.81 -10.27 -12.30
CA VAL A 31 -15.14 -10.01 -10.88
C VAL A 31 -16.30 -10.86 -10.36
N PHE A 32 -16.64 -11.94 -11.05
CA PHE A 32 -17.68 -12.90 -10.66
C PHE A 32 -19.05 -12.28 -10.44
N LEU A 33 -19.43 -11.27 -11.24
CA LEU A 33 -20.74 -10.64 -11.24
C LEU A 33 -21.57 -11.07 -12.46
N SER A 34 -22.89 -10.95 -12.35
CA SER A 34 -23.76 -11.01 -13.52
C SER A 34 -23.58 -9.74 -14.38
N GLN A 35 -23.86 -9.84 -15.69
CA GLN A 35 -23.81 -8.68 -16.59
C GLN A 35 -24.78 -7.58 -16.14
N SER A 36 -25.96 -7.91 -15.62
CA SER A 36 -26.93 -6.95 -15.08
C SER A 36 -26.37 -6.23 -13.86
N ALA A 37 -25.77 -6.94 -12.91
CA ALA A 37 -25.14 -6.36 -11.73
C ALA A 37 -23.98 -5.40 -12.13
N MET A 38 -23.17 -5.82 -13.10
CA MET A 38 -22.08 -4.96 -13.63
C MET A 38 -22.61 -3.70 -14.30
N SER A 39 -23.72 -3.81 -15.05
CA SER A 39 -24.37 -2.64 -15.69
C SER A 39 -24.93 -1.68 -14.65
N HIS A 40 -25.53 -2.19 -13.57
CA HIS A 40 -25.97 -1.37 -12.43
C HIS A 40 -24.79 -0.68 -11.72
N ALA A 41 -23.71 -1.40 -11.51
CA ALA A 41 -22.50 -0.84 -10.90
C ALA A 41 -21.90 0.28 -11.79
N LEU A 42 -21.86 0.08 -13.11
CA LEU A 42 -21.42 1.13 -14.05
C LEU A 42 -22.30 2.38 -13.98
N ASN A 43 -23.61 2.25 -13.90
CA ASN A 43 -24.50 3.40 -13.76
C ASN A 43 -24.26 4.14 -12.43
N ARG A 44 -24.14 3.43 -11.33
CA ARG A 44 -23.79 4.04 -10.02
C ARG A 44 -22.45 4.77 -10.05
N LEU A 45 -21.45 4.19 -10.72
CA LEU A 45 -20.14 4.84 -10.92
C LEU A 45 -20.28 6.14 -11.72
N ARG A 46 -21.06 6.13 -12.80
CA ARG A 46 -21.34 7.32 -13.62
C ARG A 46 -21.98 8.44 -12.80
N ASP A 47 -22.99 8.07 -12.00
CA ASP A 47 -23.70 9.04 -11.16
C ASP A 47 -22.79 9.63 -10.09
N GLN A 48 -21.95 8.80 -9.44
CA GLN A 48 -21.05 9.25 -8.37
C GLN A 48 -19.85 10.04 -8.87
N LEU A 49 -19.35 9.73 -10.06
CA LEU A 49 -18.16 10.37 -10.62
C LEU A 49 -18.51 11.50 -11.60
N ASP A 50 -19.78 11.65 -11.96
CA ASP A 50 -20.26 12.58 -12.98
C ASP A 50 -19.44 12.44 -14.29
N ASP A 51 -19.26 11.17 -14.72
CA ASP A 51 -18.46 10.84 -15.90
C ASP A 51 -19.03 9.56 -16.56
N PRO A 52 -19.17 9.49 -17.90
CA PRO A 52 -19.67 8.31 -18.60
C PRO A 52 -18.75 7.09 -18.48
N LEU A 53 -17.48 7.24 -18.11
CA LEU A 53 -16.43 6.25 -17.90
C LEU A 53 -16.11 5.40 -19.13
N LEU A 54 -17.15 4.88 -19.80
CA LEU A 54 -17.06 4.14 -21.04
C LEU A 54 -18.01 4.76 -22.08
N VAL A 55 -17.47 5.13 -23.22
CA VAL A 55 -18.20 5.69 -24.36
C VAL A 55 -18.21 4.71 -25.53
N ARG A 56 -19.30 4.71 -26.30
CA ARG A 56 -19.41 3.85 -27.48
C ARG A 56 -18.74 4.52 -28.67
N THR A 57 -17.86 3.80 -29.32
CA THR A 57 -17.19 4.21 -30.57
C THR A 57 -17.47 3.21 -31.70
N PRO A 58 -17.13 3.50 -32.94
CA PRO A 58 -17.25 2.53 -34.03
C PRO A 58 -16.48 1.23 -33.82
N THR A 59 -15.43 1.27 -33.02
CA THR A 59 -14.56 0.11 -32.70
C THR A 59 -14.95 -0.60 -31.40
N GLY A 60 -16.00 -0.15 -30.71
CA GLY A 60 -16.45 -0.74 -29.42
C GLY A 60 -16.53 0.29 -28.28
N LEU A 61 -16.44 -0.17 -27.04
CA LEU A 61 -16.38 0.70 -25.88
C LEU A 61 -14.94 1.19 -25.65
N GLN A 62 -14.81 2.47 -25.32
CA GLN A 62 -13.54 3.09 -24.95
C GLN A 62 -13.68 3.85 -23.63
N ALA A 63 -12.61 3.82 -22.82
CA ALA A 63 -12.57 4.57 -21.58
C ALA A 63 -12.43 6.08 -21.84
N THR A 64 -13.07 6.89 -21.01
CA THR A 64 -12.89 8.35 -21.02
C THR A 64 -11.48 8.73 -20.54
N PRO A 65 -10.97 9.92 -20.91
CA PRO A 65 -9.69 10.41 -20.41
C PRO A 65 -9.62 10.40 -18.88
N ARG A 66 -10.69 10.83 -18.22
CA ARG A 66 -10.77 10.82 -16.74
C ARG A 66 -10.70 9.41 -16.17
N ALA A 67 -11.37 8.43 -16.77
CA ALA A 67 -11.30 7.05 -16.33
C ALA A 67 -9.87 6.48 -16.50
N LEU A 68 -9.17 6.84 -17.57
CA LEU A 68 -7.78 6.43 -17.78
C LEU A 68 -6.81 7.06 -16.77
N GLU A 69 -7.01 8.32 -16.39
CA GLU A 69 -6.22 8.98 -15.34
C GLU A 69 -6.45 8.37 -13.97
N MET A 70 -7.69 7.97 -13.67
CA MET A 70 -8.05 7.35 -12.38
C MET A 70 -7.53 5.92 -12.26
N LEU A 71 -7.48 5.16 -13.33
CA LEU A 71 -7.18 3.73 -13.34
C LEU A 71 -5.90 3.36 -12.56
N PRO A 72 -4.73 3.97 -12.80
CA PRO A 72 -3.51 3.60 -12.08
C PRO A 72 -3.60 3.90 -10.58
N GLN A 73 -4.32 4.94 -10.19
CA GLN A 73 -4.50 5.30 -8.79
C GLN A 73 -5.41 4.29 -8.08
N VAL A 74 -6.51 3.88 -8.72
CA VAL A 74 -7.43 2.86 -8.22
C VAL A 74 -6.71 1.52 -8.10
N GLN A 75 -5.95 1.11 -9.12
CA GLN A 75 -5.17 -0.13 -9.08
C GLN A 75 -4.19 -0.15 -7.91
N LYS A 76 -3.45 0.95 -7.68
CA LYS A 76 -2.54 1.09 -6.54
C LYS A 76 -3.27 0.98 -5.20
N ALA A 77 -4.43 1.62 -5.07
CA ALA A 77 -5.26 1.55 -3.86
C ALA A 77 -5.75 0.12 -3.59
N LEU A 78 -6.27 -0.58 -4.62
CA LEU A 78 -6.72 -1.96 -4.50
C LEU A 78 -5.57 -2.91 -4.12
N GLN A 79 -4.39 -2.74 -4.70
CA GLN A 79 -3.20 -3.51 -4.32
C GLN A 79 -2.80 -3.31 -2.86
N LEU A 80 -2.88 -2.08 -2.33
CA LEU A 80 -2.60 -1.80 -0.92
C LEU A 80 -3.61 -2.49 0.00
N VAL A 81 -4.90 -2.45 -0.36
CA VAL A 81 -5.96 -3.16 0.36
C VAL A 81 -5.72 -4.67 0.32
N GLU A 82 -5.42 -5.23 -0.85
CA GLU A 82 -5.14 -6.66 -1.02
C GLU A 82 -3.95 -7.11 -0.17
N ARG A 83 -2.85 -6.36 -0.17
CA ARG A 83 -1.69 -6.61 0.69
C ARG A 83 -2.05 -6.58 2.18
N SER A 84 -2.96 -5.68 2.58
CA SER A 84 -3.40 -5.56 3.98
C SER A 84 -4.28 -6.72 4.43
N LEU A 85 -5.02 -7.34 3.50
CA LEU A 85 -5.91 -8.47 3.75
C LEU A 85 -5.20 -9.82 3.59
N SER A 86 -4.08 -9.85 2.88
CA SER A 86 -3.31 -11.07 2.69
C SER A 86 -2.70 -11.53 4.01
N PRO A 87 -2.65 -12.86 4.27
CA PRO A 87 -1.91 -13.37 5.41
C PRO A 87 -0.47 -12.85 5.39
N PRO A 88 0.16 -12.65 6.56
CA PRO A 88 1.54 -12.23 6.61
C PRO A 88 2.37 -13.23 5.80
N GLN A 89 2.87 -12.79 4.66
CA GLN A 89 3.80 -13.62 3.88
C GLN A 89 5.09 -13.78 4.67
N SER A 90 5.69 -14.96 4.62
CA SER A 90 7.03 -15.15 5.14
C SER A 90 7.93 -14.09 4.50
N PHE A 91 8.66 -13.35 5.34
CA PHE A 91 9.56 -12.32 4.84
C PHE A 91 10.68 -12.95 4.02
N GLU A 92 10.67 -12.67 2.71
CA GLU A 92 11.69 -13.14 1.78
C GLU A 92 12.59 -11.95 1.39
N PRO A 93 13.76 -11.81 2.00
CA PRO A 93 14.63 -10.65 1.80
C PRO A 93 14.96 -10.38 0.34
N GLY A 94 15.23 -11.41 -0.44
CA GLY A 94 15.69 -11.30 -1.83
C GLY A 94 14.67 -10.69 -2.80
N SER A 95 13.37 -10.78 -2.50
CA SER A 95 12.27 -10.27 -3.33
C SER A 95 11.52 -9.09 -2.70
N SER A 96 11.85 -8.74 -1.44
CA SER A 96 11.16 -7.67 -0.71
C SER A 96 11.55 -6.28 -1.23
N ASP A 97 10.56 -5.44 -1.47
CA ASP A 97 10.68 -4.01 -1.80
C ASP A 97 10.30 -3.11 -0.60
N ARG A 98 10.29 -3.68 0.59
CA ARG A 98 9.85 -3.00 1.82
C ARG A 98 10.81 -1.89 2.22
N THR A 99 10.25 -0.76 2.68
CA THR A 99 11.01 0.30 3.35
C THR A 99 10.99 0.04 4.85
N PHE A 100 12.17 0.00 5.46
CA PHE A 100 12.36 -0.06 6.92
C PHE A 100 12.78 1.30 7.44
N ARG A 101 12.05 1.81 8.42
CA ARG A 101 12.33 3.08 9.11
C ARG A 101 13.04 2.79 10.43
N ILE A 102 14.28 3.26 10.53
CA ILE A 102 15.14 3.02 11.68
C ILE A 102 15.43 4.36 12.35
N ALA A 103 15.10 4.45 13.64
CA ALA A 103 15.59 5.55 14.47
C ALA A 103 16.81 5.06 15.24
N CYS A 104 17.95 5.76 15.13
CA CYS A 104 19.18 5.34 15.76
C CYS A 104 20.05 6.53 16.19
N THR A 105 21.11 6.23 16.96
CA THR A 105 22.12 7.20 17.34
C THR A 105 23.10 7.44 16.19
N ASP A 106 23.75 8.60 16.17
CA ASP A 106 24.82 8.95 15.21
C ASP A 106 25.92 7.89 15.15
N TYR A 107 26.30 7.36 16.30
CA TYR A 107 27.30 6.30 16.36
C TYR A 107 26.88 5.06 15.56
N PHE A 108 25.64 4.62 15.72
CA PHE A 108 25.15 3.47 14.97
C PHE A 108 25.08 3.77 13.47
N GLU A 109 24.61 4.95 13.09
CA GLU A 109 24.51 5.38 11.70
C GLU A 109 25.89 5.40 11.03
N MET A 110 26.91 5.97 11.69
CA MET A 110 28.24 6.12 11.13
C MET A 110 29.06 4.82 11.12
N VAL A 111 28.92 3.97 12.14
CA VAL A 111 29.82 2.84 12.36
C VAL A 111 29.20 1.51 11.93
N VAL A 112 27.94 1.29 12.22
CA VAL A 112 27.30 -0.03 12.05
C VAL A 112 26.48 -0.12 10.78
N LEU A 113 25.71 0.92 10.47
CA LEU A 113 24.80 0.94 9.33
C LEU A 113 25.47 0.67 7.98
N PRO A 114 26.69 1.20 7.66
CA PRO A 114 27.35 0.91 6.39
C PRO A 114 27.58 -0.58 6.14
N GLY A 115 27.96 -1.32 7.20
CA GLY A 115 28.14 -2.78 7.14
C GLY A 115 26.82 -3.52 6.87
N ILE A 116 25.72 -3.06 7.48
CA ILE A 116 24.38 -3.59 7.24
C ILE A 116 23.97 -3.33 5.80
N CYS A 117 24.12 -2.11 5.30
CA CYS A 117 23.78 -1.75 3.93
C CYS A 117 24.56 -2.58 2.90
N GLN A 118 25.87 -2.78 3.11
CA GLN A 118 26.68 -3.62 2.25
C GLN A 118 26.18 -5.07 2.19
N ARG A 119 25.71 -5.60 3.30
CA ARG A 119 25.13 -6.94 3.39
C ARG A 119 23.78 -7.02 2.67
N LEU A 120 22.91 -6.03 2.91
CA LEU A 120 21.59 -5.95 2.28
C LEU A 120 21.66 -5.79 0.77
N GLN A 121 22.61 -5.04 0.23
CA GLN A 121 22.83 -4.94 -1.22
C GLN A 121 23.00 -6.30 -1.89
N LYS A 122 23.55 -7.30 -1.19
CA LYS A 122 23.76 -8.65 -1.71
C LYS A 122 22.55 -9.57 -1.49
N THR A 123 21.86 -9.42 -0.36
CA THR A 123 20.81 -10.37 0.09
C THR A 123 19.40 -9.86 -0.11
N ALA A 124 19.22 -8.54 -0.21
CA ALA A 124 17.92 -7.87 -0.27
C ALA A 124 18.03 -6.54 -1.04
N PRO A 125 18.38 -6.56 -2.35
CA PRO A 125 18.79 -5.36 -3.10
C PRO A 125 17.67 -4.33 -3.28
N ASN A 126 16.40 -4.72 -3.14
CA ASN A 126 15.26 -3.84 -3.35
C ASN A 126 14.72 -3.23 -2.05
N ILE A 127 15.26 -3.61 -0.88
CA ILE A 127 14.90 -3.03 0.40
C ILE A 127 15.45 -1.61 0.49
N THR A 128 14.60 -0.69 0.97
CA THR A 128 14.98 0.68 1.30
C THR A 128 15.11 0.84 2.81
N ILE A 129 16.18 1.50 3.28
CA ILE A 129 16.34 1.90 4.67
C ILE A 129 16.23 3.41 4.76
N GLU A 130 15.26 3.89 5.55
CA GLU A 130 15.13 5.28 5.95
C GLU A 130 15.65 5.42 7.38
N VAL A 131 16.61 6.31 7.60
CA VAL A 131 17.23 6.51 8.91
C VAL A 131 16.88 7.89 9.43
N GLU A 132 16.59 7.97 10.72
CA GLU A 132 16.38 9.22 11.42
C GLU A 132 17.10 9.21 12.79
N MET A 133 17.42 10.40 13.29
CA MET A 133 18.01 10.55 14.62
C MET A 133 16.99 10.26 15.71
N ILE A 134 17.42 9.57 16.76
CA ILE A 134 16.61 9.31 17.95
C ILE A 134 16.32 10.61 18.71
N GLY A 135 15.01 10.89 18.94
CA GLY A 135 14.54 11.76 20.01
C GLY A 135 13.82 10.88 21.05
N GLU A 136 14.36 10.78 22.26
CA GLU A 136 14.00 9.73 23.25
C GLU A 136 12.49 9.51 23.45
N ASP A 137 11.70 10.56 23.69
CA ASP A 137 10.25 10.40 23.92
C ASP A 137 9.43 10.26 22.63
N ALA A 138 9.87 10.88 21.55
CA ALA A 138 9.14 10.88 20.28
C ALA A 138 9.26 9.53 19.55
N SER A 139 10.40 8.85 19.65
CA SER A 139 10.67 7.59 18.94
C SER A 139 9.81 6.45 19.45
N ARG A 140 9.58 6.37 20.77
CA ARG A 140 8.71 5.35 21.40
C ARG A 140 7.28 5.45 20.90
N ALA A 141 6.68 6.67 20.93
CA ALA A 141 5.32 6.89 20.46
C ALA A 141 5.14 6.60 18.96
N ARG A 142 6.19 6.81 18.17
CA ARG A 142 6.20 6.54 16.73
C ARG A 142 6.39 5.07 16.42
N LEU A 143 7.19 4.35 17.22
CA LEU A 143 7.31 2.89 17.16
C LEU A 143 5.96 2.23 17.46
N ASP A 144 5.28 2.67 18.52
CA ASP A 144 3.96 2.18 18.92
C ASP A 144 2.88 2.39 17.83
N ARG A 145 3.00 3.47 17.07
CA ARG A 145 2.11 3.77 15.93
C ARG A 145 2.53 3.13 14.60
N GLY A 146 3.61 2.35 14.59
CA GLY A 146 4.14 1.76 13.35
C GLY A 146 4.70 2.78 12.35
N GLN A 147 5.08 3.97 12.81
CA GLN A 147 5.72 5.00 11.99
C GLN A 147 7.23 4.80 11.88
N ILE A 148 7.80 4.07 12.81
CA ILE A 148 9.18 3.58 12.85
C ILE A 148 9.09 2.06 13.03
N ASP A 149 9.95 1.31 12.37
CA ASP A 149 9.98 -0.15 12.47
C ASP A 149 10.97 -0.63 13.54
N VAL A 150 12.09 0.10 13.72
CA VAL A 150 13.17 -0.26 14.66
C VAL A 150 13.73 0.99 15.32
N VAL A 151 13.97 0.89 16.61
CA VAL A 151 14.72 1.90 17.37
C VAL A 151 15.99 1.24 17.91
N ILE A 152 17.14 1.85 17.66
CA ILE A 152 18.44 1.36 18.13
C ILE A 152 19.10 2.45 18.99
N GLY A 153 19.15 2.20 20.27
CA GLY A 153 19.63 3.18 21.25
C GLY A 153 20.06 2.53 22.56
N MET A 154 20.25 3.35 23.56
CA MET A 154 20.56 2.87 24.92
C MET A 154 19.32 2.26 25.59
N ASP A 155 19.55 1.34 26.52
CA ASP A 155 18.53 0.53 27.17
C ASP A 155 17.52 1.38 27.97
N ASP A 156 16.26 1.32 27.59
CA ASP A 156 15.11 1.76 28.37
C ASP A 156 14.00 0.69 28.37
N SER A 157 14.40 -0.57 28.42
CA SER A 157 13.50 -1.74 28.31
C SER A 157 12.48 -1.85 29.45
N GLN A 158 12.69 -1.16 30.58
CA GLN A 158 11.84 -1.31 31.79
C GLN A 158 10.38 -0.80 31.60
N ASN A 159 10.12 0.04 30.62
CA ASN A 159 8.81 0.66 30.40
C ASN A 159 8.21 0.41 28.99
N MET A 160 8.68 -0.60 28.27
CA MET A 160 8.19 -0.88 26.91
C MET A 160 6.83 -1.58 26.91
N PRO A 161 5.92 -1.22 26.00
CA PRO A 161 4.68 -1.94 25.77
C PRO A 161 4.94 -3.41 25.41
N LYS A 162 4.06 -4.32 25.87
CA LYS A 162 4.25 -5.79 25.71
C LYS A 162 4.33 -6.28 24.26
N HIS A 163 3.86 -5.48 23.31
CA HIS A 163 3.90 -5.82 21.87
C HIS A 163 5.18 -5.37 21.18
N ILE A 164 6.05 -4.61 21.87
CA ILE A 164 7.36 -4.22 21.35
C ILE A 164 8.38 -5.25 21.84
N VAL A 165 9.10 -5.83 20.90
CA VAL A 165 10.19 -6.78 21.19
C VAL A 165 11.47 -5.99 21.41
N CYS A 166 12.11 -6.20 22.56
CA CYS A 166 13.40 -5.61 22.89
C CYS A 166 14.47 -6.70 22.86
N GLU A 167 15.56 -6.46 22.16
CA GLU A 167 16.73 -7.34 22.12
C GLU A 167 17.98 -6.58 22.56
N HIS A 168 18.76 -7.19 23.43
CA HIS A 168 20.06 -6.65 23.85
C HIS A 168 21.16 -7.23 22.97
N TRP A 169 21.98 -6.37 22.39
CA TRP A 169 23.06 -6.79 21.48
C TRP A 169 24.44 -6.78 22.10
N LEU A 170 24.58 -6.29 23.35
CA LEU A 170 25.84 -6.21 24.10
C LEU A 170 25.61 -6.64 25.56
#